data_7887b8133cb0acca7066b15e95e950e3
#
_entry.id   7887b8133cb0acca7066b15e95e950e3
#
_cell.length_a   1.000
_cell.length_b   1.000
_cell.length_c   1.000
_cell.angle_alpha   90.00
_cell.angle_beta   90.00
_cell.angle_gamma   90.00
#
_symmetry.space_group_name_H-M   'P 1'
#
loop_
_entity.id
_entity.type
_entity.pdbx_description
1 polymer ?
#
loop_
_entity_poly.entity_id
_entity_poly.type
_entity_poly.pdbx_seq_one_letter_code
_entity_poly.pdbx_strand_id
1 'polypeptide(L)'
;MKNKFISILILISGVIAAQECKIDLHSLAQPDINMIQLNKFGQSRLYKVVLTDGFDTIANKDIITQLSQWFINQGSKINIVNVNDVNKLEDNCHYLIIGITSKLKDLSIFDLPISIKDNKCTLGTIELTDYDDAITIINAKAQCSAVIGNSYAVLRNISFGRFMGLYNYYILKNNKMSYLGNLKENKFIPDSLVDLALIRNVNYSRKIDNNYIEACFSCKYKTISQFQSSIDTLIDSFNDFCRIYKVNKPAQKLKFFIHWDQLEINIVSGDPKPGSTGGLVIDNLIHTVGMDKELLSHEGVHFIFNNNLRSPNSFFNEGIPSSFALFQHPERITSDCKLIQDNLEIIDLITGKTDFWKGPYKNGQCLSYPISGLFVKFLIDKYGIDNLKRFYQYTDISEGFKAIYNLELHILATEWENYILKNIE
;
A
#
# COMPACT_ATOMS: atom_id res chain seq x y z
N MET A 1 -64.82 -29.92 -26.09
CA MET A 1 -64.29 -29.25 -24.90
C MET A 1 -62.78 -29.05 -25.09
N LYS A 2 -62.38 -27.84 -25.44
CA LYS A 2 -60.97 -27.50 -25.67
C LYS A 2 -60.49 -26.75 -24.43
N ASN A 3 -59.64 -27.39 -23.62
CA ASN A 3 -58.94 -26.71 -22.49
C ASN A 3 -57.82 -25.85 -23.04
N LYS A 4 -57.97 -24.53 -22.89
CA LYS A 4 -56.95 -23.58 -23.11
C LYS A 4 -56.08 -23.50 -21.81
N PHE A 5 -54.85 -24.03 -21.84
CA PHE A 5 -53.82 -23.70 -20.84
C PHE A 5 -53.36 -22.29 -21.10
N ILE A 6 -53.68 -21.39 -20.20
CA ILE A 6 -53.08 -20.05 -20.13
C ILE A 6 -51.81 -20.21 -19.33
N SER A 7 -50.67 -20.21 -20.00
CA SER A 7 -49.37 -20.08 -19.35
C SER A 7 -49.19 -18.62 -18.90
N ILE A 8 -49.39 -18.38 -17.62
CA ILE A 8 -49.00 -17.11 -16.99
C ILE A 8 -47.49 -17.10 -16.90
N LEU A 9 -46.87 -16.40 -17.84
CA LEU A 9 -45.43 -16.02 -17.74
C LEU A 9 -45.34 -14.94 -16.66
N ILE A 10 -45.05 -15.34 -15.43
CA ILE A 10 -44.67 -14.40 -14.38
C ILE A 10 -43.27 -13.88 -14.76
N LEU A 11 -43.25 -12.75 -15.44
CA LEU A 11 -42.07 -11.88 -15.51
C LEU A 11 -41.78 -11.40 -14.09
N ILE A 12 -40.97 -12.14 -13.36
CA ILE A 12 -40.30 -11.61 -12.18
C ILE A 12 -39.27 -10.62 -12.73
N SER A 13 -39.72 -9.41 -13.02
CA SER A 13 -38.85 -8.27 -13.07
C SER A 13 -38.34 -8.08 -11.64
N GLY A 14 -37.27 -8.79 -11.32
CA GLY A 14 -36.54 -8.53 -10.11
C GLY A 14 -36.01 -7.10 -10.20
N VAL A 15 -36.76 -6.16 -9.64
CA VAL A 15 -36.24 -4.89 -9.23
C VAL A 15 -35.20 -5.26 -8.19
N ILE A 16 -33.95 -5.40 -8.64
CA ILE A 16 -32.79 -5.45 -7.73
C ILE A 16 -32.77 -4.07 -7.09
N ALA A 17 -33.48 -3.94 -5.96
CA ALA A 17 -33.36 -2.77 -5.12
C ALA A 17 -31.87 -2.55 -4.92
N ALA A 18 -31.38 -1.35 -5.20
CA ALA A 18 -30.02 -0.99 -4.91
C ALA A 18 -29.79 -1.32 -3.44
N GLN A 19 -28.90 -2.27 -3.18
CA GLN A 19 -28.59 -2.66 -1.81
C GLN A 19 -27.94 -1.43 -1.19
N GLU A 20 -28.63 -0.81 -0.23
CA GLU A 20 -28.04 0.30 0.53
C GLU A 20 -26.75 -0.16 1.19
N CYS A 21 -25.75 0.72 1.24
CA CYS A 21 -24.54 0.46 1.99
C CYS A 21 -24.91 0.29 3.45
N LYS A 22 -24.62 -0.88 4.01
CA LYS A 22 -24.95 -1.18 5.40
C LYS A 22 -24.08 -0.41 6.40
N ILE A 23 -22.87 -0.03 5.95
CA ILE A 23 -21.92 0.75 6.74
C ILE A 23 -21.54 1.99 5.93
N ASP A 24 -21.82 3.17 6.49
CA ASP A 24 -21.38 4.43 5.91
C ASP A 24 -19.92 4.70 6.25
N LEU A 25 -19.02 4.36 5.32
CA LEU A 25 -17.57 4.53 5.49
C LEU A 25 -17.18 5.99 5.66
N HIS A 26 -17.89 6.92 5.02
CA HIS A 26 -17.58 8.35 5.11
C HIS A 26 -17.85 8.91 6.50
N SER A 27 -18.82 8.37 7.24
CA SER A 27 -19.10 8.79 8.61
C SER A 27 -18.06 8.30 9.61
N LEU A 28 -17.31 7.25 9.29
CA LEU A 28 -16.30 6.67 10.18
C LEU A 28 -14.95 7.40 10.10
N ALA A 29 -14.62 8.02 8.98
CA ALA A 29 -13.35 8.71 8.78
C ALA A 29 -13.42 10.17 9.28
N GLN A 30 -12.34 10.63 9.91
CA GLN A 30 -12.21 12.02 10.37
C GLN A 30 -10.90 12.64 9.83
N PRO A 31 -10.77 12.77 8.49
CA PRO A 31 -9.48 13.13 7.85
C PRO A 31 -8.96 14.51 8.30
N ASP A 32 -9.85 15.49 8.45
CA ASP A 32 -9.44 16.86 8.75
C ASP A 32 -8.84 17.00 10.16
N ILE A 33 -9.41 16.31 11.14
CA ILE A 33 -8.92 16.35 12.52
C ILE A 33 -7.56 15.70 12.62
N ASN A 34 -7.38 14.56 11.97
CA ASN A 34 -6.15 13.80 12.03
C ASN A 34 -5.02 14.51 11.24
N MET A 35 -5.31 15.10 10.09
CA MET A 35 -4.33 15.88 9.32
C MET A 35 -3.84 17.12 10.09
N ILE A 36 -4.72 17.83 10.80
CA ILE A 36 -4.32 18.97 11.66
C ILE A 36 -3.43 18.49 12.81
N GLN A 37 -3.76 17.35 13.42
CA GLN A 37 -2.95 16.75 14.47
C GLN A 37 -1.58 16.32 13.96
N LEU A 38 -1.50 15.72 12.78
CA LEU A 38 -0.25 15.31 12.14
C LEU A 38 0.66 16.49 11.83
N ASN A 39 0.10 17.60 11.34
CA ASN A 39 0.88 18.80 11.09
C ASN A 39 1.50 19.37 12.38
N LYS A 40 0.78 19.34 13.50
CA LYS A 40 1.29 19.71 14.82
C LYS A 40 2.37 18.73 15.32
N PHE A 41 2.16 17.45 15.05
CA PHE A 41 3.07 16.38 15.36
C PHE A 41 4.43 16.55 14.68
N GLY A 42 4.43 16.84 13.37
CA GLY A 42 5.65 17.09 12.59
C GLY A 42 6.41 18.37 12.98
N GLN A 43 5.81 19.25 13.77
CA GLN A 43 6.47 20.47 14.26
C GLN A 43 7.29 20.27 15.54
N SER A 44 7.16 19.12 16.21
CA SER A 44 7.98 18.78 17.39
C SER A 44 9.44 18.59 16.99
N ARG A 45 10.35 19.36 17.62
CA ARG A 45 11.78 19.31 17.31
C ARG A 45 12.56 18.24 18.07
N LEU A 46 11.97 17.69 19.12
CA LEU A 46 12.58 16.68 19.98
C LEU A 46 11.66 15.47 20.09
N TYR A 47 12.23 14.32 19.78
CA TYR A 47 11.57 13.03 19.94
C TYR A 47 12.34 12.13 20.87
N LYS A 48 11.65 11.48 21.81
CA LYS A 48 12.19 10.40 22.60
C LYS A 48 11.60 9.07 22.10
N VAL A 49 12.48 8.21 21.62
CA VAL A 49 12.12 6.83 21.31
C VAL A 49 12.28 6.04 22.59
N VAL A 50 11.16 5.65 23.18
CA VAL A 50 11.08 4.94 24.46
C VAL A 50 11.01 3.45 24.20
N LEU A 51 12.03 2.72 24.59
CA LEU A 51 12.09 1.28 24.45
C LEU A 51 11.58 0.59 25.74
N THR A 52 10.78 -0.45 25.56
CA THR A 52 10.33 -1.26 26.69
C THR A 52 11.47 -2.03 27.34
N ASP A 53 11.32 -2.40 28.61
CA ASP A 53 12.32 -3.12 29.37
C ASP A 53 12.79 -4.39 28.64
N GLY A 54 14.12 -4.63 28.63
CA GLY A 54 14.72 -5.76 27.94
C GLY A 54 14.58 -5.75 26.42
N PHE A 55 14.31 -4.61 25.79
CA PHE A 55 14.41 -4.47 24.34
C PHE A 55 15.89 -4.51 23.90
N ASP A 56 16.25 -5.51 23.10
CA ASP A 56 17.62 -5.66 22.61
C ASP A 56 17.88 -4.65 21.47
N THR A 57 18.53 -3.55 21.82
CA THR A 57 18.81 -2.44 20.91
C THR A 57 19.85 -2.78 19.83
N ILE A 58 20.75 -3.73 20.11
CA ILE A 58 21.79 -4.15 19.17
C ILE A 58 21.18 -5.06 18.11
N ALA A 59 20.51 -6.12 18.55
CA ALA A 59 19.90 -7.09 17.65
C ALA A 59 18.71 -6.54 16.83
N ASN A 60 18.08 -5.43 17.29
CA ASN A 60 16.89 -4.84 16.69
C ASN A 60 17.06 -3.35 16.33
N LYS A 61 18.28 -2.93 16.00
CA LYS A 61 18.56 -1.57 15.55
C LYS A 61 17.79 -1.18 14.29
N ASP A 62 17.56 -2.14 13.41
CA ASP A 62 16.76 -2.00 12.21
C ASP A 62 15.32 -1.55 12.50
N ILE A 63 14.66 -2.13 13.51
CA ILE A 63 13.30 -1.75 13.95
C ILE A 63 13.29 -0.30 14.43
N ILE A 64 14.23 0.08 15.28
CA ILE A 64 14.31 1.44 15.80
C ILE A 64 14.49 2.44 14.66
N THR A 65 15.43 2.16 13.75
CA THR A 65 15.69 3.01 12.59
C THR A 65 14.45 3.15 11.71
N GLN A 66 13.81 2.04 11.37
CA GLN A 66 12.62 2.02 10.50
C GLN A 66 11.45 2.81 11.11
N LEU A 67 11.14 2.57 12.39
CA LEU A 67 10.01 3.22 13.04
C LEU A 67 10.26 4.70 13.33
N SER A 68 11.52 5.11 13.51
CA SER A 68 11.89 6.51 13.72
C SER A 68 12.21 7.28 12.43
N GLN A 69 12.35 6.60 11.29
CA GLN A 69 12.77 7.22 10.03
C GLN A 69 11.84 8.35 9.58
N TRP A 70 10.54 8.21 9.80
CA TRP A 70 9.60 9.28 9.47
C TRP A 70 9.92 10.58 10.20
N PHE A 71 10.25 10.53 11.50
CA PHE A 71 10.60 11.69 12.31
C PHE A 71 11.95 12.29 11.89
N ILE A 72 12.92 11.42 11.57
CA ILE A 72 14.23 11.85 11.07
C ILE A 72 14.06 12.63 9.76
N ASN A 73 13.23 12.15 8.85
CA ASN A 73 12.94 12.79 7.57
C ASN A 73 12.24 14.15 7.74
N GLN A 74 11.56 14.39 8.87
CA GLN A 74 11.00 15.71 9.23
C GLN A 74 12.00 16.64 9.91
N GLY A 75 13.29 16.25 10.00
CA GLY A 75 14.34 17.04 10.63
C GLY A 75 14.36 17.00 12.16
N SER A 76 13.67 16.03 12.76
CA SER A 76 13.58 15.89 14.22
C SER A 76 14.84 15.26 14.79
N LYS A 77 15.26 15.72 16.00
CA LYS A 77 16.31 15.08 16.78
C LYS A 77 15.70 13.93 17.59
N ILE A 78 16.31 12.75 17.48
CA ILE A 78 15.87 11.55 18.17
C ILE A 78 16.80 11.24 19.34
N ASN A 79 16.22 11.01 20.51
CA ASN A 79 16.89 10.48 21.69
C ASN A 79 16.27 9.15 22.10
N ILE A 80 17.08 8.11 22.23
CA ILE A 80 16.63 6.77 22.63
C ILE A 80 16.78 6.64 24.14
N VAL A 81 15.70 6.28 24.82
CA VAL A 81 15.64 6.11 26.28
C VAL A 81 14.95 4.80 26.64
N ASN A 82 15.26 4.24 27.82
CA ASN A 82 14.49 3.13 28.38
C ASN A 82 13.21 3.63 29.02
N VAL A 83 12.13 2.84 29.01
CA VAL A 83 10.86 3.20 29.65
C VAL A 83 11.02 3.49 31.14
N ASN A 84 11.93 2.77 31.83
CA ASN A 84 12.21 2.95 33.27
C ASN A 84 12.91 4.29 33.58
N ASP A 85 13.49 4.95 32.59
CA ASP A 85 14.16 6.25 32.75
C ASP A 85 13.20 7.44 32.56
N VAL A 86 11.95 7.18 32.16
CA VAL A 86 10.92 8.21 31.94
C VAL A 86 10.08 8.36 33.19
N ASN A 87 10.46 9.28 34.06
CA ASN A 87 9.73 9.56 35.31
C ASN A 87 8.64 10.62 35.14
N LYS A 88 8.75 11.45 34.11
CA LYS A 88 7.83 12.56 33.83
C LYS A 88 7.89 12.89 32.32
N LEU A 89 6.75 13.26 31.73
CA LEU A 89 6.69 13.78 30.38
C LEU A 89 7.21 15.22 30.34
N GLU A 90 8.03 15.53 29.35
CA GLU A 90 8.60 16.86 29.13
C GLU A 90 7.70 17.63 28.17
N ASP A 91 7.50 18.92 28.45
CA ASP A 91 6.80 19.81 27.54
C ASP A 91 7.59 19.94 26.21
N ASN A 92 6.89 20.01 25.08
CA ASN A 92 7.46 20.10 23.74
C ASN A 92 8.34 18.90 23.29
N CYS A 93 8.21 17.76 23.96
CA CYS A 93 8.81 16.50 23.58
C CYS A 93 7.72 15.52 23.13
N HIS A 94 7.96 14.82 22.02
CA HIS A 94 7.08 13.74 21.59
C HIS A 94 7.71 12.40 21.93
N TYR A 95 6.90 11.47 22.43
CA TYR A 95 7.33 10.13 22.84
C TYR A 95 6.82 9.08 21.85
N LEU A 96 7.71 8.29 21.29
CA LEU A 96 7.40 7.11 20.49
C LEU A 96 7.78 5.86 21.28
N ILE A 97 6.80 5.17 21.82
CA ILE A 97 7.01 3.93 22.56
C ILE A 97 7.12 2.78 21.58
N ILE A 98 8.19 1.99 21.65
CA ILE A 98 8.38 0.77 20.87
C ILE A 98 8.53 -0.39 21.84
N GLY A 99 7.69 -1.42 21.71
CA GLY A 99 7.69 -2.51 22.68
C GLY A 99 7.17 -3.85 22.20
N ILE A 100 7.57 -4.86 22.98
CA ILE A 100 7.07 -6.23 22.87
C ILE A 100 6.10 -6.47 24.02
N THR A 101 4.90 -6.97 23.72
CA THR A 101 3.81 -7.16 24.71
C THR A 101 4.26 -7.90 25.97
N SER A 102 5.00 -8.99 25.83
CA SER A 102 5.49 -9.78 26.95
C SER A 102 6.53 -9.08 27.84
N LYS A 103 7.07 -7.94 27.38
CA LYS A 103 8.06 -7.13 28.11
C LYS A 103 7.50 -5.79 28.57
N LEU A 104 6.24 -5.52 28.29
CA LEU A 104 5.57 -4.33 28.76
C LEU A 104 5.21 -4.49 30.23
N LYS A 105 5.49 -3.45 31.02
CA LYS A 105 5.09 -3.37 32.42
C LYS A 105 4.01 -2.31 32.60
N ASP A 106 4.38 -1.08 32.81
CA ASP A 106 3.46 0.03 33.05
C ASP A 106 3.72 1.15 32.05
N LEU A 107 2.68 1.54 31.32
CA LEU A 107 2.69 2.67 30.38
C LEU A 107 1.75 3.80 30.83
N SER A 108 1.27 3.77 32.09
CA SER A 108 0.28 4.74 32.59
C SER A 108 0.73 6.18 32.51
N ILE A 109 2.05 6.43 32.61
CA ILE A 109 2.63 7.78 32.47
C ILE A 109 2.37 8.40 31.09
N PHE A 110 2.15 7.58 30.04
CA PHE A 110 1.97 8.05 28.68
C PHE A 110 0.50 8.29 28.29
N ASP A 111 -0.43 8.05 29.22
CA ASP A 111 -1.88 8.20 29.02
C ASP A 111 -2.38 7.56 27.71
N LEU A 112 -1.89 6.35 27.43
CA LEU A 112 -2.32 5.57 26.27
C LEU A 112 -3.50 4.67 26.66
N PRO A 113 -4.52 4.52 25.81
CA PRO A 113 -5.72 3.71 26.10
C PRO A 113 -5.47 2.20 25.98
N ILE A 114 -4.28 1.75 26.32
CA ILE A 114 -3.83 0.36 26.27
C ILE A 114 -3.90 -0.23 27.68
N SER A 115 -4.47 -1.39 27.82
CA SER A 115 -4.40 -2.20 29.04
C SER A 115 -3.38 -3.33 28.86
N ILE A 116 -2.52 -3.50 29.84
CA ILE A 116 -1.52 -4.57 29.89
C ILE A 116 -1.80 -5.41 31.13
N LYS A 117 -2.15 -6.67 30.91
CA LYS A 117 -2.43 -7.61 31.98
C LYS A 117 -1.96 -9.01 31.57
N ASP A 118 -1.26 -9.70 32.46
CA ASP A 118 -0.80 -11.08 32.26
C ASP A 118 -0.02 -11.27 30.93
N ASN A 119 0.87 -10.31 30.63
CA ASN A 119 1.63 -10.24 29.36
C ASN A 119 0.77 -10.12 28.09
N LYS A 120 -0.47 -9.68 28.23
CA LYS A 120 -1.38 -9.42 27.13
C LYS A 120 -1.63 -7.92 26.98
N CYS A 121 -1.70 -7.47 25.75
CA CYS A 121 -1.99 -6.09 25.40
C CYS A 121 -3.39 -6.00 24.80
N THR A 122 -4.21 -5.10 25.32
CA THR A 122 -5.57 -4.86 24.81
C THR A 122 -5.80 -3.38 24.52
N LEU A 123 -6.58 -3.10 23.49
CA LEU A 123 -7.18 -1.81 23.22
C LEU A 123 -8.70 -1.97 23.18
N GLY A 124 -9.38 -1.42 24.18
CA GLY A 124 -10.82 -1.66 24.35
C GLY A 124 -11.12 -3.15 24.48
N THR A 125 -11.87 -3.71 23.55
CA THR A 125 -12.24 -5.14 23.54
C THR A 125 -11.30 -6.00 22.69
N ILE A 126 -10.31 -5.41 22.04
CA ILE A 126 -9.41 -6.12 21.13
C ILE A 126 -8.12 -6.49 21.85
N GLU A 127 -7.85 -7.78 21.93
CA GLU A 127 -6.63 -8.34 22.52
C GLU A 127 -5.65 -8.77 21.42
N LEU A 128 -4.35 -8.48 21.63
CA LEU A 128 -3.27 -9.03 20.79
C LEU A 128 -2.95 -10.44 21.29
N THR A 129 -3.34 -11.45 20.52
CA THR A 129 -3.23 -12.88 20.93
C THR A 129 -2.16 -13.65 20.16
N ASP A 130 -1.97 -13.33 18.89
CA ASP A 130 -1.11 -14.09 18.00
C ASP A 130 0.30 -13.47 17.91
N TYR A 131 1.28 -14.29 17.56
CA TYR A 131 2.69 -13.87 17.45
C TYR A 131 2.89 -12.68 16.50
N ASP A 132 2.11 -12.61 15.43
CA ASP A 132 2.17 -11.57 14.41
C ASP A 132 1.11 -10.46 14.60
N ASP A 133 0.61 -10.31 15.82
CA ASP A 133 -0.29 -9.21 16.18
C ASP A 133 0.50 -7.97 16.64
N ALA A 134 0.00 -6.81 16.27
CA ALA A 134 0.55 -5.53 16.72
C ALA A 134 -0.52 -4.44 16.76
N ILE A 135 -0.24 -3.40 17.55
CA ILE A 135 -1.02 -2.18 17.60
C ILE A 135 -0.12 -0.97 17.36
N THR A 136 -0.61 -0.04 16.57
CA THR A 136 -0.02 1.30 16.45
C THR A 136 -1.04 2.33 16.90
N ILE A 137 -0.64 3.19 17.84
CA ILE A 137 -1.46 4.30 18.34
C ILE A 137 -0.73 5.60 18.07
N ILE A 138 -1.45 6.58 17.55
CA ILE A 138 -0.96 7.92 17.28
C ILE A 138 -1.84 8.89 18.07
N ASN A 139 -1.30 9.47 19.13
CA ASN A 139 -1.98 10.45 19.94
C ASN A 139 -1.19 11.76 19.96
N ALA A 140 -1.44 12.59 18.97
CA ALA A 140 -0.75 13.87 18.83
C ALA A 140 -1.09 14.85 19.97
N LYS A 141 -2.30 14.75 20.56
CA LYS A 141 -2.72 15.62 21.68
C LYS A 141 -1.96 15.30 22.97
N ALA A 142 -1.70 14.02 23.23
CA ALA A 142 -0.93 13.57 24.38
C ALA A 142 0.58 13.60 24.13
N GLN A 143 1.03 14.00 22.94
CA GLN A 143 2.45 13.95 22.52
C GLN A 143 3.05 12.54 22.65
N CYS A 144 2.23 11.51 22.58
CA CYS A 144 2.63 10.13 22.71
C CYS A 144 2.12 9.30 21.54
N SER A 145 2.95 8.38 21.07
CA SER A 145 2.58 7.34 20.12
C SER A 145 3.17 6.02 20.57
N ALA A 146 2.56 4.93 20.17
CA ALA A 146 3.09 3.61 20.51
C ALA A 146 3.02 2.66 19.30
N VAL A 147 4.00 1.81 19.20
CA VAL A 147 4.04 0.65 18.33
C VAL A 147 4.38 -0.56 19.18
N ILE A 148 3.40 -1.40 19.41
CA ILE A 148 3.51 -2.54 20.31
C ILE A 148 3.15 -3.80 19.53
N GLY A 149 4.03 -4.78 19.55
CA GLY A 149 3.83 -6.07 18.89
C GLY A 149 4.05 -7.25 19.81
N ASN A 150 3.53 -8.39 19.45
CA ASN A 150 3.79 -9.64 20.16
C ASN A 150 5.16 -10.23 19.81
N SER A 151 5.80 -9.78 18.73
CA SER A 151 7.12 -10.21 18.32
C SER A 151 7.94 -9.11 17.66
N TYR A 152 9.26 -9.30 17.60
CA TYR A 152 10.14 -8.45 16.80
C TYR A 152 9.88 -8.61 15.29
N ALA A 153 9.41 -9.77 14.85
CA ALA A 153 9.10 -10.02 13.45
C ALA A 153 7.97 -9.11 12.95
N VAL A 154 6.87 -8.99 13.71
CA VAL A 154 5.78 -8.09 13.33
C VAL A 154 6.21 -6.63 13.38
N LEU A 155 7.04 -6.21 14.32
CA LEU A 155 7.55 -4.83 14.39
C LEU A 155 8.38 -4.45 13.15
N ARG A 156 9.15 -5.38 12.57
CA ARG A 156 9.89 -5.17 11.32
C ARG A 156 8.99 -4.91 10.12
N ASN A 157 7.78 -5.40 10.16
CA ASN A 157 6.81 -5.20 9.06
C ASN A 157 6.02 -3.89 9.18
N ILE A 158 6.14 -3.17 10.31
CA ILE A 158 5.44 -1.91 10.54
C ILE A 158 6.26 -0.75 9.98
N SER A 159 5.70 0.01 9.04
CA SER A 159 6.19 1.32 8.64
C SER A 159 5.36 2.39 9.34
N PHE A 160 5.93 3.11 10.30
CA PHE A 160 5.18 4.10 11.09
C PHE A 160 4.52 5.15 10.21
N GLY A 161 5.20 5.62 9.17
CA GLY A 161 4.65 6.61 8.24
C GLY A 161 3.40 6.12 7.47
N ARG A 162 3.21 4.80 7.32
CA ARG A 162 2.02 4.21 6.69
C ARG A 162 0.76 4.41 7.54
N PHE A 163 0.90 4.49 8.86
CA PHE A 163 -0.23 4.57 9.78
C PHE A 163 -0.61 6.01 10.16
N MET A 164 0.01 7.01 9.51
CA MET A 164 -0.29 8.42 9.73
C MET A 164 -1.43 8.85 8.79
N GLY A 165 -2.64 9.08 9.30
CA GLY A 165 -3.75 9.49 8.42
C GLY A 165 -5.11 9.58 9.11
N LEU A 166 -6.08 8.83 8.61
CA LEU A 166 -7.49 8.98 8.93
C LEU A 166 -7.89 8.58 10.36
N TYR A 167 -7.06 7.77 11.04
CA TYR A 167 -7.40 7.16 12.32
C TYR A 167 -6.29 7.34 13.35
N ASN A 168 -6.65 7.27 14.62
CA ASN A 168 -5.71 7.36 15.73
C ASN A 168 -5.03 6.04 16.08
N TYR A 169 -5.67 4.91 15.77
CA TYR A 169 -5.07 3.60 16.02
C TYR A 169 -5.31 2.63 14.86
N TYR A 170 -4.41 1.69 14.76
CA TYR A 170 -4.39 0.61 13.77
C TYR A 170 -3.98 -0.68 14.44
N ILE A 171 -4.69 -1.78 14.17
CA ILE A 171 -4.40 -3.08 14.75
C ILE A 171 -4.16 -4.09 13.62
N LEU A 172 -3.01 -4.72 13.68
CA LEU A 172 -2.66 -5.84 12.83
C LEU A 172 -3.02 -7.14 13.58
N LYS A 173 -3.70 -8.05 12.90
CA LYS A 173 -3.91 -9.43 13.31
C LYS A 173 -3.26 -10.33 12.28
N ASN A 174 -2.40 -11.25 12.73
CA ASN A 174 -1.63 -12.11 11.82
C ASN A 174 -0.89 -11.30 10.73
N ASN A 175 -0.23 -10.21 11.13
CA ASN A 175 0.52 -9.31 10.26
C ASN A 175 -0.32 -8.63 9.14
N LYS A 176 -1.65 -8.58 9.29
CA LYS A 176 -2.57 -7.93 8.36
C LYS A 176 -3.36 -6.84 9.06
N MET A 177 -3.57 -5.70 8.38
CA MET A 177 -4.44 -4.65 8.89
C MET A 177 -5.86 -5.19 9.04
N SER A 178 -6.36 -5.23 10.27
CA SER A 178 -7.66 -5.82 10.60
C SER A 178 -8.62 -4.80 11.19
N TYR A 179 -8.12 -3.91 12.05
CA TYR A 179 -8.96 -2.90 12.70
C TYR A 179 -8.28 -1.55 12.66
N LEU A 180 -9.10 -0.51 12.59
CA LEU A 180 -8.69 0.88 12.72
C LEU A 180 -9.79 1.69 13.40
N GLY A 181 -9.45 2.86 13.95
CA GLY A 181 -10.45 3.69 14.61
C GLY A 181 -9.87 4.93 15.27
N ASN A 182 -10.76 5.65 15.94
CA ASN A 182 -10.45 6.93 16.56
C ASN A 182 -10.48 6.86 18.09
N LEU A 183 -9.74 7.76 18.73
CA LEU A 183 -9.76 8.01 20.17
C LEU A 183 -10.54 9.30 20.43
N LYS A 184 -11.27 9.32 21.54
CA LYS A 184 -11.87 10.55 22.08
C LYS A 184 -11.32 10.79 23.48
N GLU A 185 -10.66 11.93 23.65
CA GLU A 185 -10.03 12.26 24.94
C GLU A 185 -9.12 11.12 25.47
N ASN A 186 -8.32 10.55 24.57
CA ASN A 186 -7.43 9.41 24.81
C ASN A 186 -8.15 8.09 25.18
N LYS A 187 -9.45 7.98 24.95
CA LYS A 187 -10.23 6.76 25.23
C LYS A 187 -10.64 6.07 23.95
N PHE A 188 -10.67 4.76 24.00
CA PHE A 188 -11.21 3.93 22.93
C PHE A 188 -12.70 4.22 22.72
N ILE A 189 -13.11 4.43 21.47
CA ILE A 189 -14.50 4.65 21.08
C ILE A 189 -14.98 3.39 20.34
N PRO A 190 -15.83 2.54 20.94
CA PRO A 190 -16.31 1.32 20.28
C PRO A 190 -17.00 1.61 18.94
N ASP A 191 -17.80 2.67 18.85
CA ASP A 191 -18.56 3.01 17.65
C ASP A 191 -17.68 3.53 16.50
N SER A 192 -16.43 3.89 16.76
CA SER A 192 -15.46 4.27 15.72
C SER A 192 -14.62 3.09 15.23
N LEU A 193 -14.81 1.91 15.79
CA LEU A 193 -14.08 0.72 15.37
C LEU A 193 -14.52 0.27 14.00
N VAL A 194 -13.57 0.22 13.09
CA VAL A 194 -13.72 -0.28 11.73
C VAL A 194 -13.13 -1.69 11.63
N ASP A 195 -13.99 -2.68 11.47
CA ASP A 195 -13.59 -4.05 11.15
C ASP A 195 -13.53 -4.21 9.62
N LEU A 196 -12.32 -4.31 9.09
CA LEU A 196 -12.10 -4.38 7.66
C LEU A 196 -12.66 -5.65 7.03
N ALA A 197 -12.66 -6.78 7.73
CA ALA A 197 -13.24 -8.02 7.23
C ALA A 197 -14.76 -7.89 7.11
N LEU A 198 -15.41 -7.32 8.13
CA LEU A 198 -16.84 -7.05 8.12
C LEU A 198 -17.21 -6.10 6.97
N ILE A 199 -16.49 -4.99 6.82
CA ILE A 199 -16.75 -4.01 5.75
C ILE A 199 -16.61 -4.66 4.37
N ARG A 200 -15.52 -5.39 4.13
CA ARG A 200 -15.30 -6.09 2.86
C ARG A 200 -16.44 -7.05 2.55
N ASN A 201 -16.94 -7.79 3.54
CA ASN A 201 -18.05 -8.74 3.35
C ASN A 201 -19.38 -8.05 3.12
N VAL A 202 -19.65 -6.94 3.78
CA VAL A 202 -20.98 -6.29 3.79
C VAL A 202 -21.12 -5.29 2.64
N ASN A 203 -20.13 -4.40 2.46
CA ASN A 203 -20.21 -3.33 1.48
C ASN A 203 -19.71 -3.74 0.08
N TYR A 204 -19.02 -4.89 -0.03
CA TYR A 204 -18.48 -5.42 -1.30
C TYR A 204 -19.04 -6.80 -1.63
N SER A 205 -20.29 -7.05 -1.25
CA SER A 205 -20.96 -8.33 -1.47
C SER A 205 -21.35 -8.59 -2.94
N ARG A 206 -21.41 -7.53 -3.76
CA ARG A 206 -21.66 -7.66 -5.20
C ARG A 206 -20.37 -7.97 -5.92
N LYS A 207 -20.36 -9.00 -6.76
CA LYS A 207 -19.16 -9.43 -7.45
C LYS A 207 -19.40 -9.92 -8.86
N ILE A 208 -18.38 -9.76 -9.69
CA ILE A 208 -18.18 -10.50 -10.93
C ILE A 208 -17.11 -11.54 -10.61
N ASP A 209 -17.44 -12.80 -10.77
CA ASP A 209 -16.59 -13.93 -10.40
C ASP A 209 -16.45 -14.88 -11.59
N ASN A 210 -15.22 -15.15 -11.99
CA ASN A 210 -14.88 -16.15 -13.00
C ASN A 210 -13.71 -17.02 -12.51
N ASN A 211 -13.16 -17.86 -13.36
CA ASN A 211 -12.10 -18.79 -12.98
C ASN A 211 -10.77 -18.10 -12.60
N TYR A 212 -10.57 -16.82 -12.96
CA TYR A 212 -9.29 -16.12 -12.85
C TYR A 212 -9.35 -14.87 -11.97
N ILE A 213 -10.50 -14.17 -11.99
CA ILE A 213 -10.71 -12.90 -11.31
C ILE A 213 -11.95 -12.98 -10.42
N GLU A 214 -11.87 -12.46 -9.21
CA GLU A 214 -12.98 -12.08 -8.36
C GLU A 214 -12.97 -10.56 -8.18
N ALA A 215 -13.88 -9.84 -8.82
CA ALA A 215 -14.02 -8.39 -8.70
C ALA A 215 -15.20 -8.06 -7.79
N CYS A 216 -14.89 -7.50 -6.61
CA CYS A 216 -15.84 -7.10 -5.58
C CYS A 216 -16.10 -5.60 -5.68
N PHE A 217 -17.34 -5.18 -5.85
CA PHE A 217 -17.72 -3.80 -6.09
C PHE A 217 -18.29 -3.14 -4.83
N SER A 218 -17.92 -1.88 -4.60
CA SER A 218 -18.57 -1.05 -3.60
C SER A 218 -20.11 -1.08 -3.78
N CYS A 219 -20.83 -1.13 -2.68
CA CYS A 219 -22.30 -1.12 -2.65
C CYS A 219 -22.91 0.13 -3.33
N LYS A 220 -22.13 1.21 -3.50
CA LYS A 220 -22.53 2.41 -4.23
C LYS A 220 -22.74 2.19 -5.73
N TYR A 221 -22.14 1.15 -6.32
CA TYR A 221 -22.42 0.77 -7.69
C TYR A 221 -23.82 0.14 -7.78
N LYS A 222 -24.76 0.82 -8.42
CA LYS A 222 -26.15 0.32 -8.59
C LYS A 222 -26.23 -0.90 -9.51
N THR A 223 -25.44 -0.92 -10.57
CA THR A 223 -25.39 -1.99 -11.58
C THR A 223 -23.94 -2.33 -11.87
N ILE A 224 -23.60 -3.63 -11.82
CA ILE A 224 -22.24 -4.12 -12.09
C ILE A 224 -22.15 -4.95 -13.38
N SER A 225 -23.27 -5.43 -13.93
CA SER A 225 -23.27 -6.24 -15.15
C SER A 225 -22.63 -5.56 -16.36
N GLN A 226 -22.69 -4.23 -16.42
CA GLN A 226 -22.04 -3.44 -17.47
C GLN A 226 -20.51 -3.59 -17.48
N PHE A 227 -19.90 -4.03 -16.38
CA PHE A 227 -18.46 -4.20 -16.24
C PHE A 227 -17.96 -5.61 -16.58
N GLN A 228 -18.89 -6.55 -16.90
CA GLN A 228 -18.52 -7.94 -17.21
C GLN A 228 -17.49 -8.00 -18.34
N SER A 229 -17.75 -7.35 -19.46
CA SER A 229 -16.83 -7.35 -20.62
C SER A 229 -15.46 -6.76 -20.28
N SER A 230 -15.40 -5.71 -19.45
CA SER A 230 -14.13 -5.12 -19.01
C SER A 230 -13.32 -6.09 -18.15
N ILE A 231 -13.98 -6.79 -17.22
CA ILE A 231 -13.33 -7.81 -16.40
C ILE A 231 -12.86 -9.00 -17.24
N ASP A 232 -13.64 -9.44 -18.21
CA ASP A 232 -13.25 -10.56 -19.08
C ASP A 232 -12.05 -10.21 -19.96
N THR A 233 -11.96 -8.98 -20.47
CA THR A 233 -10.79 -8.53 -21.25
C THR A 233 -9.50 -8.39 -20.42
N LEU A 234 -9.60 -8.22 -19.09
CA LEU A 234 -8.40 -8.23 -18.22
C LEU A 234 -7.74 -9.61 -18.18
N ILE A 235 -8.51 -10.69 -18.35
CA ILE A 235 -7.96 -12.04 -18.36
C ILE A 235 -6.99 -12.21 -19.53
N ASP A 236 -7.39 -11.73 -20.72
CA ASP A 236 -6.52 -11.78 -21.90
C ASP A 236 -5.25 -10.91 -21.69
N SER A 237 -5.43 -9.71 -21.13
CA SER A 237 -4.30 -8.85 -20.76
C SER A 237 -3.33 -9.55 -19.81
N PHE A 238 -3.82 -10.21 -18.76
CA PHE A 238 -2.95 -10.92 -17.81
C PHE A 238 -2.32 -12.20 -18.41
N ASN A 239 -3.02 -12.88 -19.32
CA ASN A 239 -2.43 -13.98 -20.09
C ASN A 239 -1.28 -13.49 -20.98
N ASP A 240 -1.44 -12.36 -21.65
CA ASP A 240 -0.40 -11.73 -22.44
C ASP A 240 0.77 -11.28 -21.58
N PHE A 241 0.52 -10.68 -20.42
CA PHE A 241 1.57 -10.35 -19.47
C PHE A 241 2.39 -11.58 -19.07
N CYS A 242 1.73 -12.66 -18.65
CA CYS A 242 2.41 -13.89 -18.28
C CYS A 242 3.24 -14.46 -19.42
N ARG A 243 2.74 -14.38 -20.66
CA ARG A 243 3.44 -14.84 -21.87
C ARG A 243 4.66 -13.98 -22.20
N ILE A 244 4.51 -12.65 -22.20
CA ILE A 244 5.59 -11.69 -22.54
C ILE A 244 6.71 -11.75 -21.51
N TYR A 245 6.33 -11.71 -20.22
CA TYR A 245 7.29 -11.69 -19.11
C TYR A 245 7.75 -13.08 -18.67
N LYS A 246 7.22 -14.14 -19.32
CA LYS A 246 7.54 -15.54 -18.99
C LYS A 246 7.39 -15.85 -17.50
N VAL A 247 6.33 -15.35 -16.88
CA VAL A 247 5.99 -15.58 -15.47
C VAL A 247 4.80 -16.52 -15.36
N ASN A 248 4.70 -17.22 -14.22
CA ASN A 248 3.61 -18.13 -13.97
C ASN A 248 2.32 -17.37 -13.66
N LYS A 249 1.19 -17.92 -14.11
CA LYS A 249 -0.11 -17.45 -13.65
C LYS A 249 -0.23 -17.68 -12.15
N PRO A 250 -0.89 -16.78 -11.42
CA PRO A 250 -1.17 -16.99 -10.01
C PRO A 250 -1.97 -18.30 -9.81
N ALA A 251 -1.62 -19.05 -8.77
CA ALA A 251 -2.36 -20.27 -8.40
C ALA A 251 -3.75 -19.93 -7.80
N GLN A 252 -3.90 -18.72 -7.26
CA GLN A 252 -5.15 -18.20 -6.72
C GLN A 252 -5.73 -17.13 -7.64
N LYS A 253 -7.06 -16.91 -7.55
CA LYS A 253 -7.74 -15.82 -8.28
C LYS A 253 -7.17 -14.47 -7.86
N LEU A 254 -7.08 -13.56 -8.84
CA LEU A 254 -6.84 -12.14 -8.55
C LEU A 254 -8.11 -11.56 -7.93
N LYS A 255 -7.99 -11.02 -6.72
CA LYS A 255 -9.12 -10.45 -6.01
C LYS A 255 -9.04 -8.94 -6.01
N PHE A 256 -9.97 -8.31 -6.73
CA PHE A 256 -10.12 -6.88 -6.85
C PHE A 256 -11.20 -6.36 -5.91
N PHE A 257 -10.91 -5.23 -5.26
CA PHE A 257 -11.92 -4.38 -4.62
C PHE A 257 -12.03 -3.08 -5.41
N ILE A 258 -13.17 -2.89 -6.06
CA ILE A 258 -13.46 -1.73 -6.89
C ILE A 258 -14.19 -0.71 -6.02
N HIS A 259 -13.50 0.34 -5.65
CA HIS A 259 -13.98 1.40 -4.77
C HIS A 259 -14.71 2.47 -5.56
N TRP A 260 -15.67 3.12 -4.90
CA TRP A 260 -16.38 4.25 -5.49
C TRP A 260 -15.52 5.51 -5.54
N ASP A 261 -14.73 5.74 -4.50
CA ASP A 261 -13.89 6.92 -4.35
C ASP A 261 -12.61 6.64 -3.55
N GLN A 262 -11.77 7.65 -3.44
CA GLN A 262 -10.48 7.59 -2.75
C GLN A 262 -10.62 7.32 -1.25
N LEU A 263 -11.68 7.80 -0.61
CA LEU A 263 -11.87 7.56 0.82
C LEU A 263 -12.15 6.08 1.09
N GLU A 264 -12.95 5.45 0.24
CA GLU A 264 -13.21 4.01 0.35
C GLU A 264 -11.93 3.19 0.18
N ILE A 265 -11.07 3.50 -0.80
CA ILE A 265 -9.81 2.76 -0.97
C ILE A 265 -8.92 2.91 0.26
N ASN A 266 -8.80 4.13 0.82
CA ASN A 266 -7.97 4.38 2.00
C ASN A 266 -8.46 3.59 3.24
N ILE A 267 -9.77 3.48 3.42
CA ILE A 267 -10.36 2.74 4.54
C ILE A 267 -10.24 1.23 4.32
N VAL A 268 -10.76 0.74 3.18
CA VAL A 268 -10.96 -0.70 2.94
C VAL A 268 -9.67 -1.45 2.65
N SER A 269 -8.67 -0.78 2.07
CA SER A 269 -7.35 -1.37 1.91
C SER A 269 -6.60 -1.50 3.24
N GLY A 270 -6.96 -0.67 4.22
CA GLY A 270 -6.19 -0.51 5.45
C GLY A 270 -4.94 0.33 5.26
N ASP A 271 -4.84 1.08 4.14
CA ASP A 271 -3.81 2.10 3.96
C ASP A 271 -4.38 3.49 4.31
N PRO A 272 -4.06 4.00 5.49
CA PRO A 272 -4.68 5.22 6.01
C PRO A 272 -4.10 6.50 5.41
N LYS A 273 -3.13 6.43 4.52
CA LYS A 273 -2.60 7.64 3.88
C LYS A 273 -3.69 8.27 3.02
N PRO A 274 -4.13 9.50 3.33
CA PRO A 274 -4.94 10.28 2.40
C PRO A 274 -4.04 10.58 1.19
N GLY A 275 -4.10 9.75 0.19
CA GLY A 275 -3.29 9.84 -1.01
C GLY A 275 -4.14 9.88 -2.26
N SER A 276 -3.55 10.32 -3.34
CA SER A 276 -4.13 10.34 -4.67
C SER A 276 -3.82 9.05 -5.45
N THR A 277 -3.70 7.93 -4.76
CA THR A 277 -3.39 6.65 -5.41
C THR A 277 -4.66 6.11 -6.05
N GLY A 278 -4.67 5.98 -7.37
CA GLY A 278 -5.80 5.37 -8.09
C GLY A 278 -5.98 3.89 -7.77
N GLY A 279 -4.87 3.19 -7.44
CA GLY A 279 -4.84 1.79 -7.07
C GLY A 279 -3.69 1.42 -6.15
N LEU A 280 -3.75 0.25 -5.56
CA LEU A 280 -2.67 -0.35 -4.77
C LEU A 280 -2.89 -1.86 -4.57
N VAL A 281 -1.79 -2.57 -4.33
CA VAL A 281 -1.80 -3.99 -3.93
C VAL A 281 -1.34 -4.10 -2.48
N ILE A 282 -2.20 -4.64 -1.62
CA ILE A 282 -1.91 -4.83 -0.20
C ILE A 282 -2.54 -6.14 0.30
N ASP A 283 -1.81 -6.89 1.13
CA ASP A 283 -2.26 -8.16 1.71
C ASP A 283 -2.78 -9.17 0.66
N ASN A 284 -2.18 -9.20 -0.54
CA ASN A 284 -2.63 -9.96 -1.71
C ASN A 284 -4.05 -9.60 -2.20
N LEU A 285 -4.47 -8.38 -1.96
CA LEU A 285 -5.71 -7.81 -2.48
C LEU A 285 -5.37 -6.62 -3.37
N ILE A 286 -6.09 -6.50 -4.46
CA ILE A 286 -5.93 -5.41 -5.42
C ILE A 286 -7.06 -4.41 -5.17
N HIS A 287 -6.72 -3.17 -4.91
CA HIS A 287 -7.65 -2.09 -4.62
C HIS A 287 -7.55 -1.02 -5.71
N THR A 288 -8.67 -0.62 -6.32
CA THR A 288 -8.72 0.43 -7.35
C THR A 288 -9.92 1.34 -7.15
N VAL A 289 -9.75 2.61 -7.50
CA VAL A 289 -10.87 3.55 -7.58
C VAL A 289 -11.47 3.48 -8.99
N GLY A 290 -12.74 3.10 -9.07
CA GLY A 290 -13.43 2.99 -10.36
C GLY A 290 -13.04 1.77 -11.20
N MET A 291 -13.56 1.76 -12.42
CA MET A 291 -13.39 0.69 -13.41
C MET A 291 -12.49 1.10 -14.57
N ASP A 292 -11.41 1.83 -14.26
CA ASP A 292 -10.38 2.13 -15.26
C ASP A 292 -9.61 0.86 -15.62
N LYS A 293 -9.69 0.44 -16.89
CA LYS A 293 -9.06 -0.79 -17.35
C LYS A 293 -7.54 -0.75 -17.30
N GLU A 294 -6.94 0.40 -17.59
CA GLU A 294 -5.48 0.55 -17.56
C GLU A 294 -4.99 0.45 -16.10
N LEU A 295 -5.68 1.09 -15.18
CA LEU A 295 -5.39 1.01 -13.76
C LEU A 295 -5.55 -0.41 -13.21
N LEU A 296 -6.65 -1.10 -13.55
CA LEU A 296 -6.87 -2.49 -13.16
C LEU A 296 -5.78 -3.42 -13.70
N SER A 297 -5.37 -3.20 -14.96
CA SER A 297 -4.27 -3.94 -15.57
C SER A 297 -2.94 -3.68 -14.85
N HIS A 298 -2.64 -2.41 -14.54
CA HIS A 298 -1.44 -1.99 -13.82
C HIS A 298 -1.32 -2.68 -12.46
N GLU A 299 -2.35 -2.58 -11.63
CA GLU A 299 -2.36 -3.18 -10.29
C GLU A 299 -2.37 -4.72 -10.33
N GLY A 300 -3.07 -5.31 -11.30
CA GLY A 300 -3.04 -6.75 -11.50
C GLY A 300 -1.67 -7.26 -11.92
N VAL A 301 -0.93 -6.50 -12.73
CA VAL A 301 0.46 -6.80 -13.11
C VAL A 301 1.38 -6.77 -11.89
N HIS A 302 1.25 -5.77 -11.01
CA HIS A 302 1.99 -5.76 -9.74
C HIS A 302 1.76 -7.04 -8.93
N PHE A 303 0.50 -7.44 -8.79
CA PHE A 303 0.17 -8.67 -8.06
C PHE A 303 0.82 -9.90 -8.70
N ILE A 304 0.69 -10.08 -10.01
CA ILE A 304 1.23 -11.25 -10.71
C ILE A 304 2.75 -11.26 -10.65
N PHE A 305 3.39 -10.11 -10.90
CA PHE A 305 4.84 -10.01 -10.93
C PHE A 305 5.45 -10.22 -9.53
N ASN A 306 4.91 -9.57 -8.50
CA ASN A 306 5.44 -9.68 -7.13
C ASN A 306 5.28 -11.07 -6.52
N ASN A 307 4.34 -11.89 -7.01
CA ASN A 307 4.24 -13.30 -6.64
C ASN A 307 5.30 -14.19 -7.33
N ASN A 308 5.97 -13.68 -8.36
CA ASN A 308 7.01 -14.41 -9.10
C ASN A 308 8.42 -13.88 -8.83
N LEU A 309 8.56 -12.57 -8.70
CA LEU A 309 9.85 -11.87 -8.60
C LEU A 309 9.72 -10.67 -7.65
N ARG A 310 10.80 -10.37 -6.93
CA ARG A 310 10.84 -9.19 -6.07
C ARG A 310 11.60 -8.07 -6.77
N SER A 311 10.96 -6.91 -6.89
CA SER A 311 11.61 -5.72 -7.46
C SER A 311 12.69 -5.15 -6.52
N PRO A 312 13.84 -4.71 -7.05
CA PRO A 312 14.90 -4.11 -6.24
C PRO A 312 14.50 -2.76 -5.62
N ASN A 313 13.68 -1.96 -6.30
CA ASN A 313 13.19 -0.68 -5.79
C ASN A 313 11.90 -0.23 -6.51
N SER A 314 11.36 0.95 -6.12
CA SER A 314 10.13 1.51 -6.71
C SER A 314 10.24 1.78 -8.21
N PHE A 315 11.41 2.20 -8.72
CA PHE A 315 11.62 2.45 -10.13
C PHE A 315 11.35 1.20 -10.98
N PHE A 316 11.90 0.06 -10.58
CA PHE A 316 11.69 -1.20 -11.29
C PHE A 316 10.32 -1.81 -10.98
N ASN A 317 9.78 -1.60 -9.78
CA ASN A 317 8.45 -2.05 -9.43
C ASN A 317 7.40 -1.41 -10.33
N GLU A 318 7.43 -0.09 -10.48
CA GLU A 318 6.50 0.66 -11.34
C GLU A 318 6.84 0.52 -12.83
N GLY A 319 8.09 0.26 -13.15
CA GLY A 319 8.57 0.06 -14.52
C GLY A 319 7.98 -1.17 -15.21
N ILE A 320 7.67 -2.25 -14.47
CA ILE A 320 7.08 -3.46 -15.03
C ILE A 320 5.67 -3.21 -15.60
N PRO A 321 4.67 -2.74 -14.83
CA PRO A 321 3.35 -2.50 -15.39
C PRO A 321 3.36 -1.37 -16.43
N SER A 322 4.19 -0.34 -16.25
CA SER A 322 4.33 0.74 -17.22
C SER A 322 4.93 0.25 -18.56
N SER A 323 5.91 -0.65 -18.51
CA SER A 323 6.46 -1.25 -19.74
C SER A 323 5.45 -2.21 -20.39
N PHE A 324 4.66 -2.92 -19.61
CA PHE A 324 3.60 -3.78 -20.13
C PHE A 324 2.54 -2.96 -20.90
N ALA A 325 2.16 -1.80 -20.37
CA ALA A 325 1.27 -0.87 -21.08
C ALA A 325 1.85 -0.47 -22.46
N LEU A 326 3.18 -0.30 -22.57
CA LEU A 326 3.83 -0.02 -23.87
C LEU A 326 3.88 -1.24 -24.81
N PHE A 327 3.83 -2.48 -24.30
CA PHE A 327 3.65 -3.66 -25.13
C PHE A 327 2.21 -3.79 -25.65
N GLN A 328 1.22 -3.37 -24.87
CA GLN A 328 -0.19 -3.35 -25.29
C GLN A 328 -0.50 -2.18 -26.23
N HIS A 329 0.18 -1.04 -26.04
CA HIS A 329 -0.03 0.22 -26.74
C HIS A 329 1.28 0.75 -27.33
N PRO A 330 1.88 0.07 -28.34
CA PRO A 330 3.17 0.47 -28.91
C PRO A 330 3.14 1.87 -29.57
N GLU A 331 1.98 2.35 -29.98
CA GLU A 331 1.78 3.71 -30.49
C GLU A 331 2.12 4.80 -29.48
N ARG A 332 2.13 4.49 -28.17
CA ARG A 332 2.50 5.42 -27.10
C ARG A 332 4.00 5.65 -26.99
N ILE A 333 4.85 4.74 -27.50
CA ILE A 333 6.31 4.82 -27.31
C ILE A 333 6.85 6.17 -27.80
N THR A 334 6.48 6.59 -29.01
CA THR A 334 6.96 7.87 -29.57
C THR A 334 6.48 9.07 -28.75
N SER A 335 5.23 9.08 -28.30
CA SER A 335 4.70 10.17 -27.47
C SER A 335 5.37 10.23 -26.11
N ASP A 336 5.59 9.10 -25.48
CA ASP A 336 6.25 9.00 -24.17
C ASP A 336 7.74 9.37 -24.28
N CYS A 337 8.44 8.97 -25.35
CA CYS A 337 9.81 9.43 -25.62
C CYS A 337 9.88 10.96 -25.78
N LYS A 338 8.96 11.57 -26.55
CA LYS A 338 8.87 13.04 -26.68
C LYS A 338 8.57 13.75 -25.36
N LEU A 339 7.77 13.12 -24.51
CA LEU A 339 7.43 13.67 -23.20
C LEU A 339 8.65 13.79 -22.30
N ILE A 340 9.52 12.77 -22.29
CA ILE A 340 10.65 12.66 -21.36
C ILE A 340 11.99 13.16 -21.93
N GLN A 341 12.09 13.52 -23.22
CA GLN A 341 13.35 13.83 -23.91
C GLN A 341 14.25 14.88 -23.21
N ASP A 342 13.65 15.77 -22.42
CA ASP A 342 14.38 16.80 -21.65
C ASP A 342 14.79 16.31 -20.24
N ASN A 343 14.52 15.04 -19.89
CA ASN A 343 14.73 14.46 -18.55
C ASN A 343 15.37 13.08 -18.65
N LEU A 344 16.51 12.99 -19.31
CA LEU A 344 17.21 11.73 -19.59
C LEU A 344 18.24 11.34 -18.50
N GLU A 345 18.42 12.17 -17.47
CA GLU A 345 19.30 11.86 -16.34
C GLU A 345 18.61 10.90 -15.36
N ILE A 346 18.67 9.60 -15.65
CA ILE A 346 17.92 8.56 -14.93
C ILE A 346 18.70 7.86 -13.81
N ILE A 347 20.02 8.05 -13.73
CA ILE A 347 20.88 7.29 -12.80
C ILE A 347 20.41 7.46 -11.35
N ASP A 348 20.08 8.67 -10.93
CA ASP A 348 19.63 8.94 -9.56
C ASP A 348 18.23 8.36 -9.27
N LEU A 349 17.34 8.29 -10.28
CA LEU A 349 16.07 7.58 -10.18
C LEU A 349 16.27 6.06 -10.09
N ILE A 350 17.10 5.49 -10.96
CA ILE A 350 17.42 4.06 -10.99
C ILE A 350 18.04 3.60 -9.67
N THR A 351 18.99 4.39 -9.12
CA THR A 351 19.69 4.05 -7.88
C THR A 351 18.89 4.38 -6.63
N GLY A 352 17.74 5.04 -6.76
CA GLY A 352 16.89 5.45 -5.62
C GLY A 352 17.45 6.64 -4.84
N LYS A 353 18.45 7.38 -5.36
CA LYS A 353 18.90 8.63 -4.77
C LYS A 353 17.84 9.73 -4.91
N THR A 354 17.15 9.77 -6.04
CA THR A 354 15.92 10.55 -6.20
C THR A 354 14.73 9.66 -5.88
N ASP A 355 13.86 10.15 -4.99
CA ASP A 355 12.61 9.46 -4.65
C ASP A 355 11.72 9.37 -5.90
N PHE A 356 11.35 8.15 -6.28
CA PHE A 356 10.50 7.89 -7.45
C PHE A 356 9.21 8.73 -7.45
N TRP A 357 8.59 8.89 -6.29
CA TRP A 357 7.34 9.62 -6.10
C TRP A 357 7.49 11.15 -6.13
N LYS A 358 8.72 11.63 -6.00
CA LYS A 358 9.13 13.04 -6.12
C LYS A 358 9.92 13.31 -7.40
N GLY A 359 9.87 12.40 -8.34
CA GLY A 359 10.61 12.45 -9.61
C GLY A 359 10.29 13.67 -10.46
N PRO A 360 10.90 13.78 -11.63
CA PRO A 360 10.70 14.93 -12.50
C PRO A 360 9.23 15.08 -12.90
N TYR A 361 8.77 16.33 -13.03
CA TYR A 361 7.43 16.69 -13.45
C TYR A 361 7.49 17.58 -14.69
N LYS A 362 6.54 17.36 -15.61
CA LYS A 362 6.34 18.24 -16.78
C LYS A 362 4.83 18.50 -16.91
N ASN A 363 4.42 19.76 -16.90
CA ASN A 363 3.01 20.17 -16.99
C ASN A 363 2.09 19.52 -15.95
N GLY A 364 2.60 19.29 -14.73
CA GLY A 364 1.84 18.65 -13.64
C GLY A 364 1.81 17.11 -13.70
N GLN A 365 2.38 16.51 -14.73
CA GLN A 365 2.49 15.06 -14.88
C GLN A 365 3.80 14.54 -14.30
N CYS A 366 3.74 13.50 -13.47
CA CYS A 366 4.91 12.79 -12.97
C CYS A 366 5.56 11.98 -14.11
N LEU A 367 6.83 12.26 -14.41
CA LEU A 367 7.56 11.57 -15.47
C LEU A 367 8.21 10.25 -15.05
N SER A 368 8.23 9.94 -13.76
CA SER A 368 8.87 8.71 -13.26
C SER A 368 8.26 7.43 -13.87
N TYR A 369 6.94 7.41 -14.08
CA TYR A 369 6.25 6.27 -14.69
C TYR A 369 6.65 6.03 -16.17
N PRO A 370 6.53 7.02 -17.09
CA PRO A 370 6.97 6.81 -18.47
C PRO A 370 8.48 6.55 -18.56
N ILE A 371 9.33 7.20 -17.74
CA ILE A 371 10.77 6.94 -17.70
C ILE A 371 11.04 5.49 -17.31
N SER A 372 10.47 5.00 -16.21
CA SER A 372 10.70 3.62 -15.75
C SER A 372 10.14 2.58 -16.72
N GLY A 373 8.96 2.84 -17.30
CA GLY A 373 8.33 1.96 -18.29
C GLY A 373 9.18 1.83 -19.57
N LEU A 374 9.62 2.94 -20.12
CA LEU A 374 10.49 2.96 -21.30
C LEU A 374 11.87 2.32 -21.02
N PHE A 375 12.43 2.52 -19.82
CA PHE A 375 13.69 1.90 -19.45
C PHE A 375 13.58 0.38 -19.32
N VAL A 376 12.55 -0.11 -18.65
CA VAL A 376 12.31 -1.55 -18.52
C VAL A 376 12.04 -2.16 -19.91
N LYS A 377 11.25 -1.48 -20.75
CA LYS A 377 11.02 -1.91 -22.13
C LYS A 377 12.31 -1.98 -22.95
N PHE A 378 13.16 -0.96 -22.86
CA PHE A 378 14.49 -0.96 -23.49
C PHE A 378 15.34 -2.16 -23.05
N LEU A 379 15.35 -2.48 -21.75
CA LEU A 379 16.08 -3.66 -21.25
C LEU A 379 15.54 -4.96 -21.84
N ILE A 380 14.21 -5.08 -21.96
CA ILE A 380 13.56 -6.26 -22.55
C ILE A 380 13.88 -6.36 -24.05
N ASP A 381 13.72 -5.27 -24.78
CA ASP A 381 13.91 -5.24 -26.24
C ASP A 381 15.36 -5.53 -26.64
N LYS A 382 16.33 -4.99 -25.90
CA LYS A 382 17.74 -5.11 -26.23
C LYS A 382 18.41 -6.35 -25.67
N TYR A 383 18.08 -6.71 -24.43
CA TYR A 383 18.78 -7.76 -23.70
C TYR A 383 17.92 -8.98 -23.38
N GLY A 384 16.62 -8.88 -23.61
CA GLY A 384 15.66 -9.95 -23.40
C GLY A 384 15.14 -10.06 -21.96
N ILE A 385 13.94 -10.63 -21.84
CA ILE A 385 13.22 -10.78 -20.58
C ILE A 385 13.95 -11.69 -19.55
N ASP A 386 14.70 -12.69 -20.02
CA ASP A 386 15.38 -13.63 -19.13
C ASP A 386 16.52 -12.93 -18.37
N ASN A 387 17.22 -11.98 -19.01
CA ASN A 387 18.22 -11.15 -18.34
C ASN A 387 17.57 -10.20 -17.32
N LEU A 388 16.43 -9.58 -17.67
CA LEU A 388 15.69 -8.75 -16.73
C LEU A 388 15.27 -9.55 -15.48
N LYS A 389 14.74 -10.78 -15.65
CA LYS A 389 14.36 -11.65 -14.53
C LYS A 389 15.54 -12.02 -13.65
N ARG A 390 16.71 -12.26 -14.21
CA ARG A 390 17.94 -12.53 -13.45
C ARG A 390 18.39 -11.28 -12.68
N PHE A 391 18.30 -10.10 -13.31
CA PHE A 391 18.61 -8.83 -12.68
C PHE A 391 17.75 -8.56 -11.42
N TYR A 392 16.46 -8.91 -11.46
CA TYR A 392 15.55 -8.75 -10.32
C TYR A 392 15.87 -9.64 -9.10
N GLN A 393 16.83 -10.52 -9.20
CA GLN A 393 17.34 -11.30 -8.06
C GLN A 393 18.40 -10.53 -7.23
N TYR A 394 18.88 -9.40 -7.75
CA TYR A 394 19.88 -8.57 -7.08
C TYR A 394 19.21 -7.47 -6.25
N THR A 395 19.76 -7.26 -5.05
CA THR A 395 19.36 -6.14 -4.18
C THR A 395 20.20 -4.89 -4.45
N ASP A 396 21.48 -5.09 -4.83
CA ASP A 396 22.33 -4.00 -5.31
C ASP A 396 22.18 -3.85 -6.82
N ILE A 397 21.71 -2.69 -7.22
CA ILE A 397 21.38 -2.37 -8.61
C ILE A 397 22.64 -2.32 -9.48
N SER A 398 23.71 -1.70 -8.98
CA SER A 398 24.97 -1.56 -9.74
C SER A 398 25.66 -2.89 -9.95
N GLU A 399 25.68 -3.74 -8.91
CA GLU A 399 26.17 -5.11 -8.98
C GLU A 399 25.34 -5.93 -9.98
N GLY A 400 24.00 -5.81 -9.90
CA GLY A 400 23.09 -6.50 -10.79
C GLY A 400 23.31 -6.16 -12.28
N PHE A 401 23.48 -4.88 -12.60
CA PHE A 401 23.76 -4.47 -13.98
C PHE A 401 25.09 -5.01 -14.48
N LYS A 402 26.14 -4.91 -13.69
CA LYS A 402 27.44 -5.44 -14.05
C LYS A 402 27.40 -6.97 -14.25
N ALA A 403 26.76 -7.69 -13.35
CA ALA A 403 26.69 -9.14 -13.39
C ALA A 403 25.83 -9.69 -14.55
N ILE A 404 24.75 -9.02 -14.89
CA ILE A 404 23.77 -9.53 -15.87
C ILE A 404 24.00 -8.97 -17.27
N TYR A 405 24.30 -7.66 -17.38
CA TYR A 405 24.44 -6.99 -18.67
C TYR A 405 25.90 -6.77 -19.05
N ASN A 406 26.84 -7.05 -18.12
CA ASN A 406 28.29 -6.80 -18.29
C ASN A 406 28.61 -5.32 -18.63
N LEU A 407 27.81 -4.40 -18.07
CA LEU A 407 27.89 -2.97 -18.30
C LEU A 407 27.85 -2.20 -16.99
N GLU A 408 28.59 -1.12 -16.93
CA GLU A 408 28.43 -0.12 -15.88
C GLU A 408 27.16 0.71 -16.14
N LEU A 409 26.50 1.17 -15.07
CA LEU A 409 25.20 1.85 -15.14
C LEU A 409 25.21 3.09 -16.06
N HIS A 410 26.30 3.87 -16.05
CA HIS A 410 26.41 5.06 -16.90
C HIS A 410 26.45 4.74 -18.40
N ILE A 411 27.05 3.60 -18.81
CA ILE A 411 27.05 3.14 -20.18
C ILE A 411 25.64 2.75 -20.60
N LEU A 412 24.95 2.03 -19.73
CA LEU A 412 23.56 1.61 -19.98
C LEU A 412 22.62 2.82 -20.06
N ALA A 413 22.84 3.85 -19.26
CA ALA A 413 22.10 5.11 -19.34
C ALA A 413 22.29 5.80 -20.70
N THR A 414 23.54 5.87 -21.21
CA THR A 414 23.83 6.43 -22.53
C THR A 414 23.18 5.62 -23.66
N GLU A 415 23.16 4.29 -23.56
CA GLU A 415 22.48 3.44 -24.54
C GLU A 415 20.96 3.67 -24.53
N TRP A 416 20.37 3.87 -23.33
CA TRP A 416 18.96 4.19 -23.20
C TRP A 416 18.64 5.59 -23.77
N GLU A 417 19.47 6.60 -23.53
CA GLU A 417 19.31 7.92 -24.16
C GLU A 417 19.25 7.81 -25.69
N ASN A 418 20.17 7.05 -26.29
CA ASN A 418 20.15 6.79 -27.72
C ASN A 418 18.88 6.04 -28.17
N TYR A 419 18.38 5.12 -27.36
CA TYR A 419 17.11 4.43 -27.63
C TYR A 419 15.95 5.43 -27.64
N ILE A 420 15.87 6.36 -26.67
CA ILE A 420 14.84 7.39 -26.62
C ILE A 420 14.92 8.31 -27.84
N LEU A 421 16.10 8.84 -28.15
CA LEU A 421 16.29 9.75 -29.29
C LEU A 421 15.89 9.10 -30.62
N LYS A 422 16.22 7.83 -30.81
CA LYS A 422 15.83 7.08 -32.02
C LYS A 422 14.32 6.88 -32.17
N ASN A 423 13.59 6.80 -31.08
CA ASN A 423 12.13 6.58 -31.08
C ASN A 423 11.32 7.90 -31.14
N ILE A 424 11.98 9.05 -31.15
CA ILE A 424 11.35 10.37 -31.35
C ILE A 424 11.22 10.68 -32.84
N GLU A 425 12.16 10.19 -33.66
CA GLU A 425 12.16 10.29 -35.10
C GLU A 425 11.05 9.44 -35.76
#